data_070450c17be98529dd030ce388930db0
#
_entry.id   070450c17be98529dd030ce388930db0
#
_cell.length_a   1.000
_cell.length_b   1.000
_cell.length_c   1.000
_cell.angle_alpha   90.00
_cell.angle_beta   90.00
_cell.angle_gamma   90.00
#
_symmetry.space_group_name_H-M   'P 1'
#
loop_
_entity.id
_entity.type
_entity.pdbx_description
1 polymer ?
#
loop_
_entity_poly.entity_id
_entity_poly.type
_entity_poly.pdbx_seq_one_letter_code
_entity_poly.pdbx_strand_id
1 'polypeptide(L)'
;MLLGAALALVEVQAAEEPKKNDKGVNHVNAKEAKKLVAEKQVAVLDVRTPAEFKEGHIPGATNVDFKATDFRQRISQLDKSKTYLVHCAAGGRSTQSLPILKKQELKTIYHLDGGFNGWKKEGLPIEK
;
A
#
# COMPACT_ATOMS: atom_id res chain seq x y z
N MET A 1 20.14 4.21 38.65
CA MET A 1 19.89 5.35 38.56
C MET A 1 19.76 5.90 37.26
N LEU A 2 20.48 5.96 36.46
CA LEU A 2 20.49 6.63 35.28
C LEU A 2 19.73 5.98 34.23
N LEU A 3 19.26 4.81 34.40
CA LEU A 3 18.67 4.11 33.37
C LEU A 3 17.40 4.59 32.89
N GLY A 4 16.68 5.31 33.65
CA GLY A 4 15.37 5.73 33.25
C GLY A 4 15.32 6.56 32.03
N ALA A 5 16.35 7.27 31.76
CA ALA A 5 16.34 8.19 30.65
C ALA A 5 16.26 7.51 29.32
N ALA A 6 16.78 6.34 29.21
CA ALA A 6 16.80 5.68 27.94
C ALA A 6 15.46 5.20 27.50
N LEU A 7 14.56 4.98 28.42
CA LEU A 7 13.28 4.45 28.04
C LEU A 7 12.38 5.41 27.31
N ALA A 8 12.53 6.66 27.58
CA ALA A 8 11.67 7.63 26.96
C ALA A 8 11.83 7.68 25.46
N LEU A 9 12.99 7.38 24.98
CA LEU A 9 13.22 7.47 23.56
C LEU A 9 12.47 6.42 22.77
N VAL A 10 12.30 5.29 23.36
CA VAL A 10 11.65 4.20 22.68
C VAL A 10 10.19 4.50 22.44
N GLU A 11 9.55 5.14 23.37
CA GLU A 11 8.16 5.43 23.23
C GLU A 11 7.85 6.37 22.09
N VAL A 12 8.71 7.33 21.88
CA VAL A 12 8.49 8.29 20.83
C VAL A 12 8.49 7.64 19.47
N GLN A 13 9.36 6.68 19.28
CA GLN A 13 9.43 6.03 18.01
C GLN A 13 8.21 5.17 17.73
N ALA A 14 7.72 4.53 18.74
CA ALA A 14 6.58 3.66 18.55
C ALA A 14 5.35 4.43 18.09
N ALA A 15 5.21 5.66 18.52
CA ALA A 15 4.04 6.43 18.18
C ALA A 15 3.98 6.78 16.71
N GLU A 16 5.05 6.66 15.99
CA GLU A 16 5.05 7.04 14.59
C GLU A 16 4.93 5.90 13.63
N GLU A 17 4.76 4.70 14.11
CA GLU A 17 4.66 3.58 13.20
C GLU A 17 3.27 3.41 12.63
N PRO A 18 3.15 2.94 11.39
CA PRO A 18 1.84 2.70 10.78
C PRO A 18 1.07 1.66 11.59
N LYS A 19 -0.24 1.78 11.54
CA LYS A 19 -1.07 0.81 12.23
C LYS A 19 -1.02 -0.53 11.52
N LYS A 20 -1.00 -1.60 12.32
CA LYS A 20 -0.93 -2.91 11.77
C LYS A 20 -2.12 -3.66 12.30
N ASN A 21 -3.20 -3.75 11.55
CA ASN A 21 -4.36 -4.41 12.04
C ASN A 21 -4.81 -5.52 11.21
N ASP A 22 -4.48 -6.07 10.30
CA ASP A 22 -5.00 -7.19 9.58
C ASP A 22 -3.96 -8.27 9.41
N LYS A 23 -3.36 -8.70 10.47
CA LYS A 23 -2.46 -9.84 10.41
C LYS A 23 -1.44 -9.76 9.29
N GLY A 24 -0.63 -8.73 9.33
CA GLY A 24 0.43 -8.58 8.35
C GLY A 24 0.21 -7.51 7.32
N VAL A 25 -0.93 -6.84 7.36
CA VAL A 25 -1.18 -5.71 6.49
C VAL A 25 -0.99 -4.43 7.30
N ASN A 26 -0.22 -3.51 6.75
CA ASN A 26 0.03 -2.21 7.37
C ASN A 26 -0.82 -1.16 6.68
N HIS A 27 -1.72 -0.52 7.41
CA HIS A 27 -2.60 0.49 6.82
C HIS A 27 -1.95 1.86 6.91
N VAL A 28 -1.92 2.58 5.80
CA VAL A 28 -1.27 3.88 5.73
C VAL A 28 -2.18 4.91 5.05
N ASN A 29 -1.94 6.18 5.34
CA ASN A 29 -2.62 7.27 4.68
C ASN A 29 -1.75 7.77 3.52
N ALA A 30 -2.24 8.79 2.80
CA ALA A 30 -1.55 9.28 1.61
C ALA A 30 -0.16 9.84 1.93
N LYS A 31 -0.02 10.53 3.06
CA LYS A 31 1.27 11.10 3.41
C LYS A 31 2.31 10.03 3.71
N GLU A 32 1.89 9.01 4.44
CA GLU A 32 2.78 7.89 4.74
C GLU A 32 3.14 7.14 3.47
N ALA A 33 2.14 6.93 2.60
CA ALA A 33 2.38 6.25 1.34
C ALA A 33 3.33 7.01 0.45
N LYS A 34 3.20 8.35 0.43
CA LYS A 34 4.10 9.18 -0.36
C LYS A 34 5.55 8.92 0.00
N LYS A 35 5.83 8.82 1.29
CA LYS A 35 7.18 8.60 1.75
C LYS A 35 7.70 7.25 1.29
N LEU A 36 6.86 6.21 1.41
CA LEU A 36 7.26 4.87 0.97
C LEU A 36 7.56 4.83 -0.52
N VAL A 37 6.73 5.51 -1.31
CA VAL A 37 6.91 5.54 -2.77
C VAL A 37 8.16 6.34 -3.13
N ALA A 38 8.36 7.50 -2.50
CA ALA A 38 9.49 8.36 -2.81
C ALA A 38 10.81 7.70 -2.47
N GLU A 39 10.84 6.91 -1.42
CA GLU A 39 12.05 6.22 -1.00
C GLU A 39 12.20 4.85 -1.68
N LYS A 40 11.32 4.56 -2.62
CA LYS A 40 11.34 3.32 -3.39
C LYS A 40 11.34 2.07 -2.52
N GLN A 41 10.62 2.16 -1.40
CA GLN A 41 10.52 1.04 -0.48
C GLN A 41 9.38 0.10 -0.79
N VAL A 42 8.51 0.47 -1.73
CA VAL A 42 7.36 -0.35 -2.10
C VAL A 42 7.19 -0.38 -3.61
N ALA A 43 6.58 -1.46 -4.09
CA ALA A 43 6.07 -1.55 -5.45
C ALA A 43 4.59 -1.25 -5.35
N VAL A 44 4.07 -0.31 -6.13
CA VAL A 44 2.67 0.09 -6.05
C VAL A 44 1.82 -0.84 -6.92
N LEU A 45 0.77 -1.39 -6.31
CA LEU A 45 -0.15 -2.28 -7.00
C LEU A 45 -1.52 -1.62 -7.03
N ASP A 46 -1.93 -1.17 -8.21
CA ASP A 46 -3.20 -0.47 -8.42
C ASP A 46 -4.21 -1.49 -8.94
N VAL A 47 -5.23 -1.79 -8.13
CA VAL A 47 -6.21 -2.81 -8.51
C VAL A 47 -7.48 -2.22 -9.12
N ARG A 48 -7.40 -0.98 -9.61
CA ARG A 48 -8.51 -0.36 -10.33
C ARG A 48 -8.57 -0.90 -11.75
N THR A 49 -9.57 -0.46 -12.52
CA THR A 49 -9.69 -0.86 -13.92
C THR A 49 -8.61 -0.20 -14.76
N PRO A 50 -8.31 -0.77 -15.94
CA PRO A 50 -7.35 -0.13 -16.85
C PRO A 50 -7.76 1.27 -17.27
N ALA A 51 -9.06 1.54 -17.42
CA ALA A 51 -9.51 2.87 -17.79
C ALA A 51 -9.20 3.89 -16.70
N GLU A 52 -9.45 3.55 -15.45
CA GLU A 52 -9.11 4.42 -14.34
C GLU A 52 -7.60 4.67 -14.27
N PHE A 53 -6.83 3.62 -14.48
CA PHE A 53 -5.37 3.71 -14.43
C PHE A 53 -4.84 4.65 -15.50
N LYS A 54 -5.40 4.58 -16.70
CA LYS A 54 -4.97 5.45 -17.80
C LYS A 54 -5.24 6.93 -17.53
N GLU A 55 -6.29 7.22 -16.80
CA GLU A 55 -6.61 8.60 -16.50
C GLU A 55 -5.67 9.22 -15.49
N GLY A 56 -4.94 8.41 -14.76
CA GLY A 56 -3.95 8.89 -13.82
C GLY A 56 -3.68 7.83 -12.78
N HIS A 57 -2.41 7.70 -12.38
CA HIS A 57 -2.02 6.69 -11.40
C HIS A 57 -0.77 7.16 -10.66
N ILE A 58 -0.46 6.49 -9.56
CA ILE A 58 0.76 6.79 -8.81
C ILE A 58 1.96 6.40 -9.66
N PRO A 59 2.98 7.26 -9.77
CA PRO A 59 4.13 6.97 -10.62
C PRO A 59 4.74 5.61 -10.31
N GLY A 60 5.00 4.86 -11.36
CA GLY A 60 5.63 3.54 -11.24
C GLY A 60 4.68 2.41 -10.89
N ALA A 61 3.38 2.67 -10.75
CA ALA A 61 2.43 1.65 -10.34
C ALA A 61 2.21 0.61 -11.44
N THR A 62 1.93 -0.62 -11.01
CA THR A 62 1.51 -1.69 -11.89
C THR A 62 0.01 -1.86 -11.70
N ASN A 63 -0.72 -2.02 -12.79
CA ASN A 63 -2.17 -2.18 -12.75
C ASN A 63 -2.57 -3.66 -12.91
N VAL A 64 -3.32 -4.17 -11.93
CA VAL A 64 -3.92 -5.50 -12.04
C VAL A 64 -5.36 -5.35 -11.60
N ASP A 65 -6.28 -5.37 -12.55
CA ASP A 65 -7.69 -5.10 -12.31
C ASP A 65 -8.34 -6.17 -11.42
N PHE A 66 -8.80 -5.76 -10.24
CA PHE A 66 -9.44 -6.68 -9.30
C PHE A 66 -10.66 -7.38 -9.90
N LYS A 67 -11.34 -6.72 -10.84
CA LYS A 67 -12.55 -7.29 -11.45
C LYS A 67 -12.26 -8.21 -12.62
N ALA A 68 -11.02 -8.32 -13.05
CA ALA A 68 -10.68 -9.17 -14.16
C ALA A 68 -10.74 -10.64 -13.75
N THR A 69 -11.17 -11.50 -14.67
CA THR A 69 -11.31 -12.92 -14.38
C THR A 69 -9.97 -13.57 -14.07
N ASP A 70 -8.88 -13.02 -14.57
CA ASP A 70 -7.54 -13.56 -14.33
C ASP A 70 -6.80 -12.85 -13.19
N PHE A 71 -7.51 -12.12 -12.34
CA PHE A 71 -6.86 -11.38 -11.25
C PHE A 71 -5.99 -12.29 -10.38
N ARG A 72 -6.55 -13.41 -9.92
CA ARG A 72 -5.80 -14.31 -9.04
C ARG A 72 -4.55 -14.85 -9.71
N GLN A 73 -4.66 -15.20 -10.98
CA GLN A 73 -3.53 -15.72 -11.72
C GLN A 73 -2.42 -14.68 -11.81
N ARG A 74 -2.80 -13.44 -12.14
CA ARG A 74 -1.80 -12.37 -12.26
C ARG A 74 -1.14 -12.07 -10.92
N ILE A 75 -1.91 -12.09 -9.84
CA ILE A 75 -1.34 -11.87 -8.52
C ILE A 75 -0.34 -12.98 -8.17
N SER A 76 -0.61 -14.21 -8.60
CA SER A 76 0.30 -15.32 -8.31
C SER A 76 1.65 -15.17 -8.97
N GLN A 77 1.76 -14.30 -9.97
CA GLN A 77 3.01 -14.08 -10.70
C GLN A 77 3.82 -12.92 -10.13
N LEU A 78 3.33 -12.24 -9.10
CA LEU A 78 4.08 -11.14 -8.50
C LEU A 78 5.35 -11.65 -7.81
N ASP A 79 6.36 -10.79 -7.78
CA ASP A 79 7.61 -11.10 -7.08
C ASP A 79 7.35 -11.07 -5.58
N LYS A 80 7.44 -12.22 -4.93
CA LYS A 80 7.06 -12.34 -3.53
C LYS A 80 8.07 -11.76 -2.56
N SER A 81 9.25 -11.41 -3.04
CA SER A 81 10.26 -10.81 -2.19
C SER A 81 10.06 -9.32 -2.02
N LYS A 82 9.19 -8.71 -2.82
CA LYS A 82 8.97 -7.27 -2.75
C LYS A 82 7.90 -6.91 -1.72
N THR A 83 7.95 -5.65 -1.28
CA THR A 83 6.93 -5.08 -0.44
C THR A 83 5.96 -4.32 -1.34
N TYR A 84 4.67 -4.54 -1.17
CA TYR A 84 3.65 -3.94 -2.03
C TYR A 84 2.79 -2.93 -1.30
N LEU A 85 2.49 -1.83 -1.99
CA LEU A 85 1.50 -0.87 -1.54
C LEU A 85 0.29 -1.05 -2.44
N VAL A 86 -0.80 -1.60 -1.93
CA VAL A 86 -1.98 -1.89 -2.74
C VAL A 86 -3.04 -0.82 -2.51
N HIS A 87 -3.73 -0.45 -3.58
CA HIS A 87 -4.82 0.53 -3.48
C HIS A 87 -5.81 0.40 -4.63
N CYS A 88 -6.99 0.98 -4.42
CA CYS A 88 -7.95 1.18 -5.50
C CYS A 88 -8.35 2.66 -5.48
N ALA A 89 -9.59 3.01 -5.82
CA ALA A 89 -10.00 4.40 -5.82
C ALA A 89 -10.27 4.91 -4.41
N ALA A 90 -11.06 4.18 -3.64
CA ALA A 90 -11.50 4.63 -2.32
C ALA A 90 -11.30 3.58 -1.21
N GLY A 91 -10.76 2.42 -1.52
CA GLY A 91 -10.44 1.42 -0.52
C GLY A 91 -11.26 0.13 -0.58
N GLY A 92 -12.39 0.11 -1.27
CA GLY A 92 -13.27 -1.07 -1.28
C GLY A 92 -12.69 -2.29 -2.00
N ARG A 93 -12.34 -2.12 -3.26
CA ARG A 93 -11.79 -3.23 -4.04
C ARG A 93 -10.46 -3.70 -3.48
N SER A 94 -9.62 -2.77 -3.06
CA SER A 94 -8.33 -3.15 -2.52
C SER A 94 -8.47 -3.91 -1.21
N THR A 95 -9.42 -3.52 -0.36
CA THR A 95 -9.68 -4.26 0.88
C THR A 95 -10.10 -5.68 0.55
N GLN A 96 -10.97 -5.85 -0.45
CA GLN A 96 -11.41 -7.19 -0.84
C GLN A 96 -10.29 -8.01 -1.45
N SER A 97 -9.28 -7.37 -2.01
CA SER A 97 -8.16 -8.09 -2.60
C SER A 97 -7.17 -8.61 -1.55
N LEU A 98 -7.19 -8.06 -0.34
CA LEU A 98 -6.18 -8.41 0.66
C LEU A 98 -6.11 -9.90 0.99
N PRO A 99 -7.23 -10.61 1.18
CA PRO A 99 -7.14 -12.05 1.44
C PRO A 99 -6.45 -12.81 0.32
N ILE A 100 -6.68 -12.38 -0.93
CA ILE A 100 -6.05 -13.03 -2.08
C ILE A 100 -4.54 -12.79 -2.06
N LEU A 101 -4.15 -11.54 -1.78
CA LEU A 101 -2.72 -11.20 -1.71
C LEU A 101 -2.03 -11.94 -0.59
N LYS A 102 -2.68 -12.07 0.56
CA LYS A 102 -2.08 -12.79 1.69
C LYS A 102 -1.85 -14.25 1.37
N LYS A 103 -2.76 -14.87 0.62
CA LYS A 103 -2.59 -16.27 0.26
C LYS A 103 -1.39 -16.50 -0.64
N GLN A 104 -0.94 -15.46 -1.34
CA GLN A 104 0.24 -15.57 -2.19
C GLN A 104 1.53 -15.40 -1.39
N GLU A 105 1.42 -15.19 -0.08
CA GLU A 105 2.59 -15.11 0.79
C GLU A 105 3.56 -14.01 0.41
N LEU A 106 3.01 -12.86 0.01
CA LEU A 106 3.85 -11.70 -0.25
C LEU A 106 4.52 -11.27 1.04
N LYS A 107 5.76 -10.81 0.94
CA LYS A 107 6.56 -10.52 2.12
C LYS A 107 5.93 -9.49 3.03
N THR A 108 5.53 -8.36 2.49
CA THR A 108 4.93 -7.30 3.28
C THR A 108 3.93 -6.56 2.42
N ILE A 109 2.78 -6.26 3.00
CA ILE A 109 1.72 -5.56 2.31
C ILE A 109 1.36 -4.30 3.08
N TYR A 110 1.35 -3.16 2.36
CA TYR A 110 0.79 -1.92 2.84
C TYR A 110 -0.51 -1.67 2.09
N HIS A 111 -1.49 -1.12 2.76
CA HIS A 111 -2.76 -0.78 2.15
C HIS A 111 -2.98 0.72 2.27
N LEU A 112 -3.18 1.40 1.14
CA LEU A 112 -3.45 2.84 1.13
C LEU A 112 -4.94 3.02 1.35
N ASP A 113 -5.32 3.28 2.59
CA ASP A 113 -6.72 3.29 3.00
C ASP A 113 -7.59 4.27 2.23
N GLY A 114 -7.11 5.45 1.98
CA GLY A 114 -7.87 6.45 1.22
C GLY A 114 -7.82 6.25 -0.28
N GLY A 115 -7.04 5.31 -0.76
CA GLY A 115 -6.94 5.00 -2.18
C GLY A 115 -6.39 6.15 -3.00
N PHE A 116 -6.57 6.02 -4.31
CA PHE A 116 -6.10 7.04 -5.23
C PHE A 116 -6.80 8.38 -5.01
N ASN A 117 -8.05 8.35 -4.56
CA ASN A 117 -8.77 9.59 -4.28
C ASN A 117 -8.06 10.39 -3.18
N GLY A 118 -7.63 9.73 -2.12
CA GLY A 118 -6.88 10.40 -1.06
C GLY A 118 -5.54 10.91 -1.53
N TRP A 119 -4.86 10.14 -2.37
CA TRP A 119 -3.59 10.53 -2.95
C TRP A 119 -3.73 11.83 -3.76
N LYS A 120 -4.76 11.89 -4.64
CA LYS A 120 -5.01 13.08 -5.42
C LYS A 120 -5.38 14.28 -4.56
N LYS A 121 -6.19 14.04 -3.54
CA LYS A 121 -6.65 15.12 -2.67
C LYS A 121 -5.49 15.80 -1.98
N GLU A 122 -4.43 15.06 -1.68
CA GLU A 122 -3.23 15.63 -1.07
C GLU A 122 -2.31 16.30 -2.10
N GLY A 123 -2.68 16.30 -3.37
CA GLY A 123 -1.88 16.95 -4.39
C GLY A 123 -0.59 16.22 -4.73
N LEU A 124 -0.53 14.92 -4.52
CA LEU A 124 0.69 14.15 -4.71
C LEU A 124 0.91 13.80 -6.19
N PRO A 125 2.14 13.42 -6.58
CA PRO A 125 2.46 13.19 -8.00
C PRO A 125 1.60 12.12 -8.66
N ILE A 126 1.21 12.38 -9.90
CA ILE A 126 0.41 11.48 -10.72
C ILE A 126 1.04 11.42 -12.10
N GLU A 127 1.05 10.23 -12.71
CA GLU A 127 1.42 10.13 -14.11
C GLU A 127 0.30 9.47 -14.89
N LYS A 128 0.34 9.63 -16.21
CA LYS A 128 -0.68 9.04 -17.09
C LYS A 128 -0.08 8.08 -18.08
#